data_043cdfe7c1dbdf02f79365677aea9187
#
_entry.id   043cdfe7c1dbdf02f79365677aea9187
#
_cell.length_a   1.000
_cell.length_b   1.000
_cell.length_c   1.000
_cell.angle_alpha   90.00
_cell.angle_beta   90.00
_cell.angle_gamma   90.00
#
_symmetry.space_group_name_H-M   'P 1'
#
loop_
_entity.id
_entity.type
_entity.pdbx_description
1 polymer ?
#
loop_
_entity_poly.entity_id
_entity_poly.type
_entity_poly.pdbx_seq_one_letter_code
_entity_poly.pdbx_strand_id
1 'polypeptide(L)'
;MKILVHKREYEVIESPQPHILISTRKQLHGWWPGKRECTSERMLINPYNGCGVGCFFCYARAFPGYFRTFRDSGVITVAKDFDQVLAEQLDSIDIAACGYLSPVTDPFQSLNAKYHLSEKIIRVFVERNIPIEFITKAPIPEEVIDLIKQQCHSFGQVSILTLKEDLRKILVPRGASTDLLLQNLEKLTQEGIFAVCRIDPIFPYVTDKIKELVELIERIKSHGVSHIVTSILDIPLRIKRDVFSTIKKYFGVAMEWDYQRLYRENIDGYLNADISYRKRIFDELRNACERKNLTFALCMEYELEKGEIIGLNKEFMSSRNCEGIDIPLYKREGRKFYPAVDCAGDCLYCTDPRCGTEDLAMGREGSRKDWRLKDYRRWSKEAKRKSSKMLFSDPM
;
A
#
# COMPACT_ATOMS: atom_id res chain seq x y z
N MET A 1 -7.61 -7.30 31.29
CA MET A 1 -8.92 -7.60 30.65
C MET A 1 -8.74 -8.76 29.68
N LYS A 2 -9.74 -9.65 29.52
CA LYS A 2 -9.69 -10.72 28.51
C LYS A 2 -10.67 -10.42 27.39
N ILE A 3 -10.34 -10.85 26.18
CA ILE A 3 -11.19 -10.71 24.99
C ILE A 3 -11.29 -12.03 24.23
N LEU A 4 -12.46 -12.30 23.67
CA LEU A 4 -12.72 -13.50 22.87
C LEU A 4 -12.47 -13.23 21.39
N VAL A 5 -11.51 -13.91 20.78
CA VAL A 5 -11.20 -13.82 19.33
C VAL A 5 -11.18 -15.22 18.74
N HIS A 6 -11.99 -15.47 17.71
CA HIS A 6 -12.10 -16.80 17.06
C HIS A 6 -12.33 -17.95 18.05
N LYS A 7 -13.23 -17.76 19.03
CA LYS A 7 -13.56 -18.76 20.09
C LYS A 7 -12.42 -19.07 21.07
N ARG A 8 -11.37 -18.24 21.13
CA ARG A 8 -10.28 -18.34 22.10
C ARG A 8 -10.21 -17.07 22.94
N GLU A 9 -9.95 -17.23 24.24
CA GLU A 9 -9.66 -16.12 25.13
C GLU A 9 -8.21 -15.67 25.00
N TYR A 10 -8.02 -14.35 24.98
CA TYR A 10 -6.70 -13.72 24.97
C TYR A 10 -6.66 -12.66 26.07
N GLU A 11 -5.54 -12.58 26.74
CA GLU A 11 -5.25 -11.50 27.67
C GLU A 11 -4.91 -10.23 26.90
N VAL A 12 -5.53 -9.11 27.26
CA VAL A 12 -5.26 -7.80 26.66
C VAL A 12 -4.10 -7.16 27.39
N ILE A 13 -3.09 -6.79 26.63
CA ILE A 13 -1.92 -6.02 27.08
C ILE A 13 -2.23 -4.56 26.78
N GLU A 14 -2.28 -3.71 27.82
CA GLU A 14 -2.79 -2.33 27.70
C GLU A 14 -1.77 -1.36 27.09
N SER A 15 -0.46 -1.55 27.34
CA SER A 15 0.58 -0.61 26.91
C SER A 15 1.40 -1.13 25.72
N PRO A 16 1.79 -0.30 24.75
CA PRO A 16 1.49 1.14 24.59
C PRO A 16 0.07 1.45 24.10
N GLN A 17 -0.65 0.46 23.63
CA GLN A 17 -2.06 0.48 23.23
C GLN A 17 -2.69 -0.87 23.53
N PRO A 18 -4.02 -0.97 23.77
CA PRO A 18 -4.67 -2.25 23.97
C PRO A 18 -4.45 -3.21 22.79
N HIS A 19 -3.83 -4.35 23.06
CA HIS A 19 -3.53 -5.33 22.02
C HIS A 19 -3.48 -6.76 22.59
N ILE A 20 -3.55 -7.72 21.67
CA ILE A 20 -3.37 -9.15 21.95
C ILE A 20 -2.30 -9.72 21.03
N LEU A 21 -1.62 -10.76 21.51
CA LEU A 21 -0.64 -11.53 20.74
C LEU A 21 -1.28 -12.83 20.26
N ILE A 22 -1.22 -13.07 18.96
CA ILE A 22 -1.68 -14.35 18.38
C ILE A 22 -0.55 -15.00 17.57
N SER A 23 -0.54 -16.34 17.54
CA SER A 23 0.21 -17.07 16.53
C SER A 23 -0.57 -17.10 15.22
N THR A 24 0.11 -16.88 14.10
CA THR A 24 -0.53 -16.81 12.79
C THR A 24 -0.24 -18.03 11.94
N ARG A 25 -1.20 -18.37 11.08
CA ARG A 25 -1.06 -19.33 9.98
C ARG A 25 -1.41 -18.68 8.63
N LYS A 26 -1.36 -17.34 8.56
CA LYS A 26 -1.63 -16.62 7.32
C LYS A 26 -0.69 -17.08 6.23
N GLN A 27 -1.27 -17.36 5.07
CA GLN A 27 -0.49 -17.68 3.87
C GLN A 27 -0.21 -16.42 3.08
N LEU A 28 0.98 -16.36 2.50
CA LEU A 28 1.37 -15.34 1.54
C LEU A 28 0.39 -15.32 0.37
N HIS A 29 -0.01 -14.15 -0.04
CA HIS A 29 -0.90 -13.95 -1.18
C HIS A 29 -0.61 -12.62 -1.87
N GLY A 30 -0.97 -12.53 -3.13
CA GLY A 30 -0.98 -11.30 -3.90
C GLY A 30 -2.25 -10.48 -3.64
N TRP A 31 -2.59 -9.63 -4.58
CA TRP A 31 -3.81 -8.84 -4.50
C TRP A 31 -5.07 -9.72 -4.45
N TRP A 32 -6.07 -9.23 -3.75
CA TRP A 32 -7.41 -9.82 -3.79
C TRP A 32 -8.09 -9.50 -5.13
N PRO A 33 -8.99 -10.39 -5.63
CA PRO A 33 -9.82 -10.07 -6.76
C PRO A 33 -10.62 -8.79 -6.51
N GLY A 34 -10.73 -7.94 -7.50
CA GLY A 34 -11.45 -6.68 -7.41
C GLY A 34 -10.89 -5.62 -8.34
N LYS A 35 -11.47 -4.45 -8.30
CA LYS A 35 -10.99 -3.30 -9.05
C LYS A 35 -9.73 -2.77 -8.43
N ARG A 36 -8.75 -2.48 -9.27
CA ARG A 36 -7.51 -1.82 -8.86
C ARG A 36 -6.87 -1.11 -10.05
N GLU A 37 -6.22 -0.02 -9.79
CA GLU A 37 -5.29 0.62 -10.72
C GLU A 37 -3.82 0.29 -10.41
N CYS A 38 -3.56 -0.42 -9.31
CA CYS A 38 -2.22 -0.93 -9.02
C CYS A 38 -1.83 -1.93 -10.10
N THR A 39 -0.92 -1.55 -10.97
CA THR A 39 -0.54 -2.32 -12.16
C THR A 39 0.37 -3.49 -11.82
N SER A 40 1.15 -3.34 -10.76
CA SER A 40 2.16 -4.32 -10.35
C SER A 40 1.61 -5.37 -9.39
N GLU A 41 2.11 -6.59 -9.49
CA GLU A 41 1.85 -7.63 -8.49
C GLU A 41 2.65 -7.33 -7.22
N ARG A 42 2.01 -7.56 -6.06
CA ARG A 42 2.61 -7.37 -4.73
C ARG A 42 2.25 -8.52 -3.81
N MET A 43 3.18 -8.95 -2.99
CA MET A 43 2.91 -9.89 -1.89
C MET A 43 2.45 -9.10 -0.66
N LEU A 44 1.17 -9.26 -0.27
CA LEU A 44 0.55 -8.46 0.78
C LEU A 44 0.87 -9.02 2.17
N ILE A 45 1.46 -8.20 3.03
CA ILE A 45 1.98 -8.58 4.33
C ILE A 45 1.39 -7.69 5.41
N ASN A 46 0.55 -8.25 6.28
CA ASN A 46 -0.12 -7.51 7.34
C ASN A 46 0.15 -8.17 8.71
N PRO A 47 1.19 -7.75 9.43
CA PRO A 47 1.52 -8.28 10.76
C PRO A 47 0.55 -7.81 11.84
N TYR A 48 -0.13 -6.70 11.61
CA TYR A 48 -1.10 -6.11 12.52
C TYR A 48 -2.52 -6.19 11.97
N ASN A 49 -3.51 -6.34 12.86
CA ASN A 49 -4.92 -6.16 12.55
C ASN A 49 -5.49 -5.10 13.50
N GLY A 50 -5.75 -3.93 12.95
CA GLY A 50 -5.97 -2.69 13.68
C GLY A 50 -4.76 -1.77 13.59
N CYS A 51 -5.02 -0.46 13.65
CA CYS A 51 -4.00 0.58 13.47
C CYS A 51 -4.12 1.67 14.53
N GLY A 52 -3.02 1.91 15.22
CA GLY A 52 -2.93 2.90 16.28
C GLY A 52 -2.92 4.35 15.80
N VAL A 53 -2.65 4.63 14.53
CA VAL A 53 -2.59 5.99 13.97
C VAL A 53 -3.93 6.72 14.06
N GLY A 54 -5.04 6.01 13.87
CA GLY A 54 -6.36 6.51 14.24
C GLY A 54 -7.04 7.42 13.20
N CYS A 55 -6.67 7.34 11.92
CA CYS A 55 -7.34 8.05 10.84
C CYS A 55 -8.85 7.71 10.82
N PHE A 56 -9.72 8.72 10.92
CA PHE A 56 -11.16 8.50 10.96
C PHE A 56 -11.72 8.06 9.58
N PHE A 57 -11.05 8.42 8.51
CA PHE A 57 -11.41 8.14 7.13
C PHE A 57 -10.86 6.79 6.60
N CYS A 58 -10.10 6.06 7.40
CA CYS A 58 -9.40 4.87 6.94
C CYS A 58 -10.35 3.83 6.32
N TYR A 59 -10.19 3.56 5.02
CA TYR A 59 -11.00 2.61 4.26
C TYR A 59 -10.98 1.18 4.85
N ALA A 60 -9.88 0.80 5.49
CA ALA A 60 -9.73 -0.52 6.09
C ALA A 60 -10.76 -0.79 7.20
N ARG A 61 -11.34 0.26 7.79
CA ARG A 61 -12.44 0.14 8.77
C ARG A 61 -13.72 -0.42 8.16
N ALA A 62 -13.85 -0.36 6.84
CA ALA A 62 -14.99 -0.92 6.11
C ALA A 62 -14.85 -2.41 5.80
N PHE A 63 -13.67 -3.01 5.93
CA PHE A 63 -13.44 -4.41 5.59
C PHE A 63 -14.14 -5.35 6.57
N PRO A 64 -15.04 -6.22 6.08
CA PRO A 64 -15.75 -7.16 6.95
C PRO A 64 -14.78 -8.16 7.57
N GLY A 65 -14.79 -8.26 8.89
CA GLY A 65 -13.99 -9.24 9.64
C GLY A 65 -12.52 -8.86 9.85
N TYR A 66 -11.92 -8.06 8.99
CA TYR A 66 -10.50 -7.72 9.08
C TYR A 66 -10.20 -6.86 10.32
N PHE A 67 -10.95 -5.77 10.52
CA PHE A 67 -10.82 -4.88 11.68
C PHE A 67 -11.88 -5.13 12.76
N ARG A 68 -12.59 -6.27 12.72
CA ARG A 68 -13.73 -6.50 13.62
C ARG A 68 -13.34 -6.34 15.09
N THR A 69 -12.30 -7.04 15.55
CA THR A 69 -11.82 -6.94 16.94
C THR A 69 -11.45 -5.50 17.29
N PHE A 70 -10.68 -4.84 16.42
CA PHE A 70 -10.27 -3.46 16.64
C PHE A 70 -11.45 -2.49 16.65
N ARG A 71 -12.40 -2.62 15.72
CA ARG A 71 -13.60 -1.78 15.65
C ARG A 71 -14.47 -1.94 16.89
N ASP A 72 -14.69 -3.17 17.32
CA ASP A 72 -15.65 -3.48 18.38
C ASP A 72 -15.08 -3.27 19.80
N SER A 73 -13.75 -3.32 19.97
CA SER A 73 -13.09 -3.22 21.28
C SER A 73 -11.91 -2.24 21.36
N GLY A 74 -11.45 -1.68 20.26
CA GLY A 74 -10.21 -0.89 20.22
C GLY A 74 -8.93 -1.70 20.38
N VAL A 75 -9.00 -3.04 20.45
CA VAL A 75 -7.87 -3.93 20.68
C VAL A 75 -7.22 -4.33 19.37
N ILE A 76 -5.92 -4.06 19.22
CA ILE A 76 -5.13 -4.44 18.05
C ILE A 76 -4.65 -5.89 18.19
N THR A 77 -4.71 -6.64 17.10
CA THR A 77 -4.16 -7.99 17.05
C THR A 77 -2.77 -7.97 16.42
N VAL A 78 -1.77 -8.51 17.13
CA VAL A 78 -0.38 -8.63 16.69
C VAL A 78 -0.08 -10.10 16.38
N ALA A 79 0.34 -10.38 15.14
CA ALA A 79 0.77 -11.71 14.71
C ALA A 79 2.25 -11.91 15.11
N LYS A 80 2.50 -12.33 16.35
CA LYS A 80 3.80 -12.30 17.05
C LYS A 80 4.93 -13.10 16.38
N ASP A 81 4.58 -14.10 15.58
CA ASP A 81 5.48 -15.07 14.92
C ASP A 81 5.42 -14.96 13.39
N PHE A 82 4.88 -13.83 12.87
CA PHE A 82 4.64 -13.71 11.44
C PHE A 82 5.93 -13.64 10.61
N ASP A 83 6.99 -13.08 11.14
CA ASP A 83 8.30 -13.06 10.51
C ASP A 83 8.84 -14.49 10.27
N GLN A 84 8.69 -15.40 11.23
CA GLN A 84 9.12 -16.81 11.11
C GLN A 84 8.26 -17.57 10.09
N VAL A 85 6.93 -17.45 10.20
CA VAL A 85 5.99 -18.08 9.26
C VAL A 85 6.23 -17.57 7.83
N LEU A 86 6.55 -16.28 7.68
CA LEU A 86 6.84 -15.67 6.39
C LEU A 86 8.18 -16.16 5.82
N ALA A 87 9.22 -16.30 6.66
CA ALA A 87 10.49 -16.85 6.26
C ALA A 87 10.36 -18.26 5.68
N GLU A 88 9.62 -19.15 6.36
CA GLU A 88 9.34 -20.52 5.88
C GLU A 88 8.59 -20.51 4.53
N GLN A 89 7.63 -19.60 4.37
CA GLN A 89 6.87 -19.51 3.13
C GLN A 89 7.74 -18.98 1.99
N LEU A 90 8.54 -17.93 2.21
CA LEU A 90 9.48 -17.41 1.23
C LEU A 90 10.54 -18.44 0.85
N ASP A 91 10.98 -19.31 1.76
CA ASP A 91 11.90 -20.41 1.45
C ASP A 91 11.25 -21.51 0.60
N SER A 92 9.92 -21.52 0.49
CA SER A 92 9.17 -22.52 -0.28
C SER A 92 8.70 -22.07 -1.65
N ILE A 93 8.94 -20.81 -2.04
CA ILE A 93 8.52 -20.25 -3.34
C ILE A 93 9.69 -20.15 -4.30
N ASP A 94 9.41 -20.11 -5.60
CA ASP A 94 10.43 -19.99 -6.66
C ASP A 94 10.40 -18.63 -7.35
N ILE A 95 9.28 -17.92 -7.21
CA ILE A 95 9.03 -16.61 -7.78
C ILE A 95 8.59 -15.68 -6.65
N ALA A 96 9.07 -14.45 -6.64
CA ALA A 96 8.67 -13.42 -5.71
C ALA A 96 8.34 -12.12 -6.45
N ALA A 97 7.24 -11.49 -6.07
CA ALA A 97 6.99 -10.08 -6.34
C ALA A 97 7.53 -9.22 -5.18
N CYS A 98 7.49 -7.91 -5.30
CA CYS A 98 7.81 -7.02 -4.20
C CYS A 98 6.84 -7.24 -3.02
N GLY A 99 7.36 -7.33 -1.81
CA GLY A 99 6.55 -7.37 -0.59
C GLY A 99 5.90 -6.01 -0.33
N TYR A 100 4.61 -6.00 0.00
CA TYR A 100 3.90 -4.80 0.41
C TYR A 100 3.55 -4.88 1.90
N LEU A 101 4.35 -4.21 2.72
CA LEU A 101 4.22 -4.25 4.17
C LEU A 101 3.12 -3.32 4.64
N SER A 102 2.14 -3.90 5.33
CA SER A 102 1.04 -3.20 6.01
C SER A 102 0.17 -2.32 5.10
N PRO A 103 -0.33 -2.80 3.92
CA PRO A 103 -1.16 -1.97 3.04
C PRO A 103 -2.44 -1.44 3.70
N VAL A 104 -2.90 -2.03 4.79
CA VAL A 104 -4.16 -1.67 5.49
C VAL A 104 -3.96 -1.22 6.95
N THR A 105 -2.70 -1.13 7.40
CA THR A 105 -2.29 -0.62 8.71
C THR A 105 -1.06 0.27 8.55
N ASP A 106 -0.54 0.83 9.64
CA ASP A 106 0.76 1.48 9.60
C ASP A 106 1.83 0.51 10.12
N PRO A 107 2.89 0.22 9.36
CA PRO A 107 3.93 -0.72 9.77
C PRO A 107 4.72 -0.24 10.98
N PHE A 108 4.81 1.07 11.19
CA PHE A 108 5.60 1.69 12.27
C PHE A 108 4.73 2.33 13.34
N GLN A 109 3.45 1.90 13.46
CA GLN A 109 2.60 2.31 14.58
C GLN A 109 3.24 2.00 15.94
N SER A 110 2.75 2.61 17.02
CA SER A 110 3.35 2.53 18.36
C SER A 110 3.65 1.10 18.87
N LEU A 111 2.87 0.11 18.44
CA LEU A 111 3.14 -1.30 18.79
C LEU A 111 4.40 -1.84 18.11
N ASN A 112 4.77 -1.30 16.95
CA ASN A 112 6.00 -1.74 16.29
C ASN A 112 7.24 -1.38 17.10
N ALA A 113 7.26 -0.24 17.78
CA ALA A 113 8.36 0.13 18.68
C ALA A 113 8.58 -0.86 19.84
N LYS A 114 7.56 -1.65 20.19
CA LYS A 114 7.64 -2.70 21.23
C LYS A 114 8.06 -4.06 20.67
N TYR A 115 7.57 -4.44 19.49
CA TYR A 115 7.73 -5.80 18.95
C TYR A 115 8.74 -5.89 17.82
N HIS A 116 9.10 -4.78 17.20
CA HIS A 116 10.02 -4.68 16.05
C HIS A 116 9.66 -5.68 14.94
N LEU A 117 8.36 -5.91 14.75
CA LEU A 117 7.90 -6.95 13.82
C LEU A 117 8.07 -6.52 12.37
N SER A 118 7.94 -5.24 12.07
CA SER A 118 8.16 -4.69 10.73
C SER A 118 9.63 -4.81 10.31
N GLU A 119 10.57 -4.49 11.21
CA GLU A 119 12.01 -4.64 10.99
C GLU A 119 12.40 -6.09 10.75
N LYS A 120 11.87 -7.03 11.57
CA LYS A 120 12.09 -8.47 11.39
C LYS A 120 11.58 -8.95 10.03
N ILE A 121 10.39 -8.52 9.61
CA ILE A 121 9.82 -8.88 8.32
C ILE A 121 10.67 -8.30 7.17
N ILE A 122 11.05 -7.03 7.24
CA ILE A 122 11.90 -6.40 6.23
C ILE A 122 13.22 -7.17 6.09
N ARG A 123 13.84 -7.53 7.22
CA ARG A 123 15.06 -8.34 7.24
C ARG A 123 14.88 -9.67 6.53
N VAL A 124 13.77 -10.38 6.76
CA VAL A 124 13.44 -11.66 6.11
C VAL A 124 13.42 -11.53 4.58
N PHE A 125 12.90 -10.41 4.05
CA PHE A 125 12.87 -10.12 2.62
C PHE A 125 14.26 -9.77 2.08
N VAL A 126 14.96 -8.85 2.74
CA VAL A 126 16.26 -8.34 2.31
C VAL A 126 17.33 -9.45 2.32
N GLU A 127 17.36 -10.31 3.34
CA GLU A 127 18.27 -11.46 3.41
C GLU A 127 18.11 -12.42 2.22
N ARG A 128 16.88 -12.49 1.67
CA ARG A 128 16.57 -13.30 0.47
C ARG A 128 16.74 -12.52 -0.84
N ASN A 129 17.16 -11.26 -0.74
CA ASN A 129 17.23 -10.32 -1.87
C ASN A 129 15.87 -10.15 -2.58
N ILE A 130 14.78 -10.12 -1.83
CA ILE A 130 13.44 -9.84 -2.34
C ILE A 130 13.12 -8.38 -2.02
N PRO A 131 12.66 -7.56 -2.99
CA PRO A 131 12.26 -6.18 -2.71
C PRO A 131 11.05 -6.10 -1.78
N ILE A 132 11.02 -5.06 -0.97
CA ILE A 132 9.91 -4.79 -0.06
C ILE A 132 9.63 -3.28 -0.01
N GLU A 133 8.35 -2.94 0.04
CA GLU A 133 7.86 -1.59 0.20
C GLU A 133 6.97 -1.44 1.44
N PHE A 134 6.78 -0.21 1.87
CA PHE A 134 5.83 0.16 2.92
C PHE A 134 5.23 1.53 2.68
N ILE A 135 4.04 1.77 3.27
CA ILE A 135 3.43 3.09 3.40
C ILE A 135 3.30 3.45 4.86
N THR A 136 3.72 4.67 5.25
CA THR A 136 3.64 5.09 6.65
C THR A 136 3.19 6.53 6.84
N LYS A 137 2.58 6.79 7.98
CA LYS A 137 2.28 8.09 8.60
C LYS A 137 2.98 8.24 9.97
N ALA A 138 3.96 7.36 10.25
CA ALA A 138 4.72 7.30 11.48
C ALA A 138 6.22 7.56 11.21
N PRO A 139 7.05 7.75 12.24
CA PRO A 139 8.51 7.80 12.09
C PRO A 139 9.04 6.46 11.55
N ILE A 140 9.96 6.53 10.58
CA ILE A 140 10.65 5.33 10.07
C ILE A 140 11.83 5.03 11.01
N PRO A 141 11.93 3.80 11.57
CA PRO A 141 13.10 3.41 12.37
C PRO A 141 14.38 3.41 11.52
N GLU A 142 15.50 3.83 12.11
CA GLU A 142 16.81 3.88 11.42
C GLU A 142 17.21 2.48 10.89
N GLU A 143 16.96 1.43 11.66
CA GLU A 143 17.21 0.05 11.23
C GLU A 143 16.49 -0.30 9.93
N VAL A 144 15.29 0.25 9.68
CA VAL A 144 14.55 0.03 8.44
C VAL A 144 15.30 0.64 7.26
N ILE A 145 15.83 1.85 7.41
CA ILE A 145 16.65 2.52 6.38
C ILE A 145 17.88 1.67 6.05
N ASP A 146 18.60 1.20 7.09
CA ASP A 146 19.79 0.35 6.93
C ASP A 146 19.49 -1.01 6.28
N LEU A 147 18.30 -1.53 6.47
CA LEU A 147 17.87 -2.78 5.83
C LEU A 147 17.51 -2.56 4.37
N ILE A 148 16.59 -1.65 4.07
CA ILE A 148 16.04 -1.53 2.71
C ILE A 148 17.04 -1.01 1.69
N LYS A 149 18.04 -0.20 2.08
CA LYS A 149 19.12 0.24 1.17
C LYS A 149 19.99 -0.90 0.63
N GLN A 150 19.94 -2.09 1.26
CA GLN A 150 20.67 -3.27 0.81
C GLN A 150 19.99 -3.99 -0.35
N GLN A 151 18.77 -3.61 -0.71
CA GLN A 151 18.00 -4.22 -1.80
C GLN A 151 17.53 -3.13 -2.77
N CYS A 152 18.07 -3.12 -3.99
CA CYS A 152 18.01 -2.00 -4.94
C CYS A 152 16.61 -1.61 -5.44
N HIS A 153 15.61 -2.49 -5.33
CA HIS A 153 14.23 -2.22 -5.71
C HIS A 153 13.29 -2.05 -4.50
N SER A 154 13.84 -2.07 -3.27
CA SER A 154 13.06 -1.72 -2.08
C SER A 154 12.88 -0.22 -1.97
N PHE A 155 11.71 0.23 -1.53
CA PHE A 155 11.40 1.65 -1.45
C PHE A 155 10.44 1.98 -0.32
N GLY A 156 10.34 3.28 0.02
CA GLY A 156 9.47 3.78 1.06
C GLY A 156 8.45 4.78 0.55
N GLN A 157 7.22 4.70 1.06
CA GLN A 157 6.16 5.65 0.78
C GLN A 157 5.77 6.37 2.08
N VAL A 158 5.72 7.69 2.05
CA VAL A 158 5.35 8.53 3.21
C VAL A 158 4.10 9.33 2.87
N SER A 159 3.07 9.23 3.71
CA SER A 159 1.83 9.99 3.50
C SER A 159 1.85 11.31 4.25
N ILE A 160 1.75 12.41 3.52
CA ILE A 160 1.68 13.79 4.04
C ILE A 160 0.43 14.46 3.46
N LEU A 161 -0.55 14.77 4.30
CA LEU A 161 -1.84 15.29 3.86
C LEU A 161 -1.91 16.82 3.81
N THR A 162 -1.05 17.50 4.57
CA THR A 162 -1.05 18.96 4.72
C THR A 162 0.20 19.43 5.44
N LEU A 163 0.62 20.68 5.21
CA LEU A 163 1.66 21.36 5.98
C LEU A 163 1.13 21.97 7.30
N LYS A 164 -0.21 22.01 7.48
CA LYS A 164 -0.84 22.60 8.68
C LYS A 164 -0.95 21.56 9.78
N GLU A 165 -0.13 21.70 10.80
CA GLU A 165 -0.01 20.72 11.90
C GLU A 165 -1.32 20.55 12.69
N ASP A 166 -2.10 21.62 12.91
CA ASP A 166 -3.40 21.51 13.60
C ASP A 166 -4.40 20.69 12.79
N LEU A 167 -4.39 20.87 11.47
CA LEU A 167 -5.24 20.10 10.58
C LEU A 167 -4.76 18.62 10.51
N ARG A 168 -3.43 18.41 10.43
CA ARG A 168 -2.87 17.06 10.48
C ARG A 168 -3.32 16.31 11.74
N LYS A 169 -3.29 16.96 12.92
CA LYS A 169 -3.74 16.35 14.19
C LYS A 169 -5.21 15.92 14.18
N ILE A 170 -6.06 16.64 13.46
CA ILE A 170 -7.46 16.25 13.27
C ILE A 170 -7.56 15.02 12.36
N LEU A 171 -6.86 15.04 11.22
CA LEU A 171 -6.93 14.00 10.19
C LEU A 171 -6.22 12.72 10.61
N VAL A 172 -5.04 12.85 11.21
CA VAL A 172 -4.13 11.74 11.57
C VAL A 172 -3.66 11.92 13.02
N PRO A 173 -4.53 11.73 14.02
CA PRO A 173 -4.30 12.19 15.38
C PRO A 173 -3.04 11.63 16.06
N ARG A 174 -2.65 10.40 15.75
CA ARG A 174 -1.46 9.75 16.32
C ARG A 174 -0.40 9.42 15.27
N GLY A 175 -0.42 10.10 14.13
CA GLY A 175 0.67 10.08 13.15
C GLY A 175 1.80 11.02 13.57
N ALA A 176 2.94 10.91 12.90
CA ALA A 176 4.07 11.81 13.06
C ALA A 176 3.71 13.24 12.65
N SER A 177 4.48 14.23 13.14
CA SER A 177 4.37 15.61 12.67
C SER A 177 4.76 15.70 11.18
N THR A 178 4.26 16.72 10.51
CA THR A 178 4.57 16.93 9.09
C THR A 178 6.07 17.08 8.87
N ASP A 179 6.78 17.80 9.75
CA ASP A 179 8.24 17.97 9.65
C ASP A 179 8.97 16.63 9.79
N LEU A 180 8.54 15.75 10.69
CA LEU A 180 9.15 14.43 10.84
C LEU A 180 8.86 13.53 9.63
N LEU A 181 7.68 13.65 9.01
CA LEU A 181 7.35 12.93 7.77
C LEU A 181 8.19 13.44 6.59
N LEU A 182 8.47 14.74 6.51
CA LEU A 182 9.39 15.31 5.52
C LEU A 182 10.83 14.81 5.77
N GLN A 183 11.28 14.75 7.02
CA GLN A 183 12.58 14.15 7.38
C GLN A 183 12.67 12.66 7.01
N ASN A 184 11.58 11.90 7.12
CA ASN A 184 11.55 10.51 6.62
C ASN A 184 11.84 10.44 5.11
N LEU A 185 11.24 11.34 4.32
CA LEU A 185 11.50 11.41 2.88
C LEU A 185 12.97 11.77 2.60
N GLU A 186 13.49 12.76 3.32
CA GLU A 186 14.88 13.18 3.18
C GLU A 186 15.87 12.05 3.51
N LYS A 187 15.66 11.33 4.62
CA LYS A 187 16.49 10.19 4.99
C LYS A 187 16.49 9.10 3.90
N LEU A 188 15.33 8.74 3.37
CA LEU A 188 15.22 7.77 2.29
C LEU A 188 16.05 8.22 1.08
N THR A 189 15.85 9.45 0.63
CA THR A 189 16.51 9.98 -0.58
C THR A 189 18.01 10.20 -0.40
N GLN A 190 18.48 10.61 0.76
CA GLN A 190 19.91 10.76 1.08
C GLN A 190 20.65 9.41 1.07
N GLU A 191 19.97 8.34 1.46
CA GLU A 191 20.51 6.97 1.40
C GLU A 191 20.34 6.30 0.02
N GLY A 192 19.91 7.07 -1.01
CA GLY A 192 19.69 6.57 -2.36
C GLY A 192 18.50 5.63 -2.52
N ILE A 193 17.60 5.60 -1.53
CA ILE A 193 16.39 4.79 -1.56
C ILE A 193 15.29 5.56 -2.30
N PHE A 194 14.61 4.91 -3.25
CA PHE A 194 13.49 5.54 -3.92
C PHE A 194 12.38 5.88 -2.91
N ALA A 195 11.95 7.14 -2.91
CA ALA A 195 10.94 7.64 -1.98
C ALA A 195 9.74 8.19 -2.74
N VAL A 196 8.54 7.79 -2.30
CA VAL A 196 7.26 8.26 -2.82
C VAL A 196 6.56 9.09 -1.76
N CYS A 197 6.08 10.26 -2.12
CA CYS A 197 5.17 10.99 -1.23
C CYS A 197 3.72 10.75 -1.66
N ARG A 198 2.89 10.38 -0.70
CA ARG A 198 1.45 10.21 -0.88
C ARG A 198 0.69 11.39 -0.28
N ILE A 199 0.10 12.22 -1.13
CA ILE A 199 -0.89 13.23 -0.74
C ILE A 199 -2.27 12.56 -0.83
N ASP A 200 -2.50 11.58 0.04
CA ASP A 200 -3.55 10.58 -0.11
C ASP A 200 -4.23 10.25 1.24
N PRO A 201 -5.52 10.64 1.38
CA PRO A 201 -6.35 11.40 0.44
C PRO A 201 -6.31 12.93 0.62
N ILE A 202 -6.69 13.65 -0.42
CA ILE A 202 -7.05 15.07 -0.34
C ILE A 202 -8.51 15.18 0.14
N PHE A 203 -8.73 16.07 1.09
CA PHE A 203 -10.07 16.34 1.65
C PHE A 203 -10.69 17.56 0.98
N PRO A 204 -11.79 17.40 0.23
CA PRO A 204 -12.51 18.53 -0.36
C PRO A 204 -12.82 19.62 0.67
N TYR A 205 -12.62 20.86 0.28
CA TYR A 205 -12.83 22.09 1.09
C TYR A 205 -11.94 22.20 2.34
N VAL A 206 -11.08 21.20 2.63
CA VAL A 206 -10.25 21.14 3.83
C VAL A 206 -8.76 21.19 3.48
N THR A 207 -8.29 20.29 2.61
CA THR A 207 -6.86 20.24 2.18
C THR A 207 -6.69 20.44 0.67
N ASP A 208 -7.70 20.87 -0.04
CA ASP A 208 -7.78 20.95 -1.51
C ASP A 208 -7.40 22.32 -2.09
N LYS A 209 -6.94 23.27 -1.28
CA LYS A 209 -6.51 24.57 -1.77
C LYS A 209 -5.26 24.41 -2.63
N ILE A 210 -5.37 24.69 -3.91
CA ILE A 210 -4.29 24.48 -4.90
C ILE A 210 -2.98 25.14 -4.46
N LYS A 211 -3.02 26.38 -3.96
CA LYS A 211 -1.82 27.07 -3.46
C LYS A 211 -1.11 26.27 -2.34
N GLU A 212 -1.86 25.72 -1.39
CA GLU A 212 -1.32 24.92 -0.27
C GLU A 212 -0.79 23.57 -0.75
N LEU A 213 -1.46 22.94 -1.72
CA LEU A 213 -0.99 21.70 -2.34
C LEU A 213 0.29 21.90 -3.15
N VAL A 214 0.39 23.00 -3.90
CA VAL A 214 1.61 23.36 -4.64
C VAL A 214 2.77 23.62 -3.69
N GLU A 215 2.55 24.33 -2.58
CA GLU A 215 3.55 24.55 -1.54
C GLU A 215 4.01 23.21 -0.92
N LEU A 216 3.08 22.30 -0.65
CA LEU A 216 3.40 20.95 -0.17
C LEU A 216 4.26 20.19 -1.19
N ILE A 217 3.91 20.22 -2.49
CA ILE A 217 4.69 19.60 -3.56
C ILE A 217 6.11 20.20 -3.62
N GLU A 218 6.27 21.51 -3.45
CA GLU A 218 7.58 22.16 -3.38
C GLU A 218 8.43 21.67 -2.21
N ARG A 219 7.84 21.58 -1.04
CA ARG A 219 8.51 21.02 0.14
C ARG A 219 8.91 19.57 -0.07
N ILE A 220 8.02 18.73 -0.61
CA ILE A 220 8.32 17.33 -0.93
C ILE A 220 9.50 17.25 -1.91
N LYS A 221 9.47 18.02 -2.99
CA LYS A 221 10.56 18.05 -3.97
C LYS A 221 11.89 18.47 -3.37
N SER A 222 11.92 19.45 -2.45
CA SER A 222 13.16 19.88 -1.79
C SER A 222 13.81 18.81 -0.91
N HIS A 223 13.06 17.74 -0.55
CA HIS A 223 13.58 16.57 0.18
C HIS A 223 13.96 15.39 -0.76
N GLY A 224 14.18 15.67 -2.05
CA GLY A 224 14.74 14.70 -3.02
C GLY A 224 13.73 13.74 -3.66
N VAL A 225 12.44 13.83 -3.34
CA VAL A 225 11.40 12.97 -3.91
C VAL A 225 11.23 13.24 -5.41
N SER A 226 10.94 12.18 -6.18
CA SER A 226 10.75 12.23 -7.63
C SER A 226 9.36 11.78 -8.08
N HIS A 227 8.53 11.23 -7.19
CA HIS A 227 7.19 10.72 -7.52
C HIS A 227 6.16 11.07 -6.46
N ILE A 228 4.97 11.48 -6.90
CA ILE A 228 3.82 11.79 -6.05
C ILE A 228 2.63 10.92 -6.44
N VAL A 229 1.99 10.35 -5.42
CA VAL A 229 0.70 9.66 -5.56
C VAL A 229 -0.37 10.43 -4.81
N THR A 230 -1.55 10.56 -5.39
CA THR A 230 -2.68 11.25 -4.73
C THR A 230 -4.01 10.56 -4.98
N SER A 231 -5.00 10.90 -4.17
CA SER A 231 -6.42 10.62 -4.40
C SER A 231 -7.26 11.72 -3.77
N ILE A 232 -8.50 11.86 -4.19
CA ILE A 232 -9.53 12.56 -3.40
C ILE A 232 -10.14 11.55 -2.43
N LEU A 233 -10.49 11.98 -1.23
CA LEU A 233 -11.13 11.11 -0.25
C LEU A 233 -12.32 10.38 -0.88
N ASP A 234 -12.25 9.07 -0.97
CA ASP A 234 -13.38 8.19 -1.22
C ASP A 234 -13.94 7.68 0.12
N ILE A 235 -15.25 7.49 0.21
CA ILE A 235 -15.90 7.15 1.47
C ILE A 235 -16.61 5.81 1.33
N PRO A 236 -16.07 4.72 1.91
CA PRO A 236 -16.77 3.45 1.94
C PRO A 236 -18.16 3.59 2.57
N LEU A 237 -19.20 3.09 1.91
CA LEU A 237 -20.58 3.20 2.38
C LEU A 237 -20.75 2.71 3.82
N ARG A 238 -19.98 1.70 4.23
CA ARG A 238 -20.05 1.11 5.59
C ARG A 238 -19.63 2.06 6.70
N ILE A 239 -18.76 3.02 6.42
CA ILE A 239 -18.26 4.00 7.38
C ILE A 239 -18.72 5.42 7.06
N LYS A 240 -19.59 5.60 6.07
CA LYS A 240 -20.12 6.91 5.65
C LYS A 240 -20.60 7.75 6.81
N ARG A 241 -21.41 7.15 7.68
CA ARG A 241 -22.02 7.84 8.84
C ARG A 241 -20.93 8.38 9.79
N ASP A 242 -19.92 7.57 10.08
CA ASP A 242 -18.83 7.95 10.97
C ASP A 242 -17.98 9.07 10.38
N VAL A 243 -17.69 8.98 9.06
CA VAL A 243 -16.92 10.00 8.35
C VAL A 243 -17.68 11.33 8.36
N PHE A 244 -18.96 11.36 7.95
CA PHE A 244 -19.76 12.58 7.94
C PHE A 244 -19.95 13.18 9.34
N SER A 245 -20.19 12.34 10.35
CA SER A 245 -20.28 12.79 11.74
C SER A 245 -18.97 13.44 12.21
N THR A 246 -17.82 12.91 11.79
CA THR A 246 -16.51 13.47 12.13
C THR A 246 -16.26 14.78 11.40
N ILE A 247 -16.62 14.87 10.11
CA ILE A 247 -16.56 16.13 9.33
C ILE A 247 -17.41 17.21 10.02
N LYS A 248 -18.65 16.87 10.37
CA LYS A 248 -19.55 17.78 11.13
C LYS A 248 -18.92 18.25 12.44
N LYS A 249 -18.34 17.31 13.20
CA LYS A 249 -17.75 17.60 14.52
C LYS A 249 -16.61 18.60 14.43
N TYR A 250 -15.71 18.46 13.47
CA TYR A 250 -14.49 19.28 13.38
C TYR A 250 -14.61 20.48 12.46
N PHE A 251 -15.49 20.44 11.45
CA PHE A 251 -15.60 21.46 10.42
C PHE A 251 -16.98 22.12 10.35
N GLY A 252 -17.94 21.67 11.17
CA GLY A 252 -19.26 22.26 11.27
C GLY A 252 -20.32 21.66 10.36
N VAL A 253 -21.59 22.03 10.61
CA VAL A 253 -22.76 21.50 9.89
C VAL A 253 -22.77 21.90 8.42
N ALA A 254 -22.33 23.13 8.09
CA ALA A 254 -22.25 23.60 6.72
C ALA A 254 -21.32 22.71 5.87
N MET A 255 -20.16 22.32 6.43
CA MET A 255 -19.23 21.42 5.78
C MET A 255 -19.82 20.02 5.54
N GLU A 256 -20.57 19.49 6.52
CA GLU A 256 -21.28 18.21 6.33
C GLU A 256 -22.26 18.29 5.14
N TRP A 257 -23.01 19.38 4.99
CA TRP A 257 -23.91 19.58 3.85
C TRP A 257 -23.18 19.72 2.53
N ASP A 258 -22.04 20.41 2.51
CA ASP A 258 -21.20 20.51 1.32
C ASP A 258 -20.68 19.14 0.87
N TYR A 259 -20.23 18.31 1.82
CA TYR A 259 -19.86 16.93 1.56
C TYR A 259 -21.02 16.10 1.01
N GLN A 260 -22.22 16.21 1.59
CA GLN A 260 -23.40 15.48 1.09
C GLN A 260 -23.79 15.89 -0.33
N ARG A 261 -23.57 17.14 -0.70
CA ARG A 261 -23.81 17.63 -2.06
C ARG A 261 -22.75 17.19 -3.06
N LEU A 262 -21.48 17.14 -2.62
CA LEU A 262 -20.35 16.77 -3.48
C LEU A 262 -20.26 15.26 -3.71
N TYR A 263 -20.54 14.44 -2.68
CA TYR A 263 -20.38 13.00 -2.68
C TYR A 263 -21.66 12.29 -3.14
N ARG A 264 -21.87 12.23 -4.44
CA ARG A 264 -23.08 11.64 -5.05
C ARG A 264 -22.81 10.40 -5.88
N GLU A 265 -21.58 10.19 -6.31
CA GLU A 265 -21.20 9.06 -7.16
C GLU A 265 -20.89 7.84 -6.28
N ASN A 266 -21.61 6.74 -6.52
CA ASN A 266 -21.30 5.46 -5.87
C ASN A 266 -20.57 4.55 -6.87
N ILE A 267 -19.28 4.33 -6.63
CA ILE A 267 -18.45 3.47 -7.46
C ILE A 267 -18.02 2.27 -6.59
N ASP A 268 -18.56 1.09 -6.87
CA ASP A 268 -18.21 -0.17 -6.20
C ASP A 268 -18.30 -0.13 -4.66
N GLY A 269 -19.33 0.55 -4.14
CA GLY A 269 -19.55 0.63 -2.69
C GLY A 269 -18.79 1.76 -1.98
N TYR A 270 -18.18 2.66 -2.74
CA TYR A 270 -17.53 3.88 -2.27
C TYR A 270 -18.26 5.11 -2.80
N LEU A 271 -18.52 6.07 -1.94
CA LEU A 271 -18.96 7.40 -2.36
C LEU A 271 -17.75 8.21 -2.79
N ASN A 272 -17.81 8.72 -3.99
CA ASN A 272 -16.81 9.58 -4.59
C ASN A 272 -17.34 11.01 -4.72
N ALA A 273 -16.45 11.97 -4.62
CA ALA A 273 -16.74 13.34 -5.00
C ALA A 273 -17.05 13.44 -6.50
N ASP A 274 -17.83 14.45 -6.89
CA ASP A 274 -18.17 14.72 -8.28
C ASP A 274 -16.94 14.64 -9.21
N ILE A 275 -17.10 13.97 -10.36
CA ILE A 275 -15.98 13.69 -11.26
C ILE A 275 -15.31 14.96 -11.79
N SER A 276 -16.09 16.01 -12.10
CA SER A 276 -15.54 17.27 -12.61
C SER A 276 -14.70 17.98 -11.55
N TYR A 277 -15.12 17.88 -10.27
CA TYR A 277 -14.36 18.38 -9.15
C TYR A 277 -13.02 17.63 -9.00
N ARG A 278 -13.04 16.29 -9.07
CA ARG A 278 -11.83 15.47 -8.95
C ARG A 278 -10.85 15.74 -10.08
N LYS A 279 -11.31 15.72 -11.34
CA LYS A 279 -10.47 15.95 -12.52
C LYS A 279 -9.81 17.33 -12.47
N ARG A 280 -10.53 18.38 -12.06
CA ARG A 280 -9.95 19.72 -11.90
C ARG A 280 -8.77 19.74 -10.91
N ILE A 281 -8.90 19.08 -9.78
CA ILE A 281 -7.80 19.00 -8.79
C ILE A 281 -6.63 18.20 -9.35
N PHE A 282 -6.89 17.07 -10.02
CA PHE A 282 -5.84 16.23 -10.60
C PHE A 282 -5.07 16.95 -11.72
N ASP A 283 -5.74 17.70 -12.58
CA ASP A 283 -5.10 18.55 -13.61
C ASP A 283 -4.12 19.55 -12.99
N GLU A 284 -4.56 20.27 -11.98
CA GLU A 284 -3.72 21.26 -11.29
C GLU A 284 -2.48 20.61 -10.63
N LEU A 285 -2.67 19.46 -9.97
CA LEU A 285 -1.57 18.75 -9.31
C LEU A 285 -0.61 18.12 -10.29
N ARG A 286 -1.12 17.49 -11.35
CA ARG A 286 -0.29 16.93 -12.42
C ARG A 286 0.58 18.01 -13.04
N ASN A 287 -0.02 19.16 -13.42
CA ASN A 287 0.70 20.29 -13.97
C ASN A 287 1.74 20.86 -12.99
N ALA A 288 1.44 20.90 -11.68
CA ALA A 288 2.38 21.32 -10.66
C ALA A 288 3.57 20.36 -10.54
N CYS A 289 3.32 19.05 -10.59
CA CYS A 289 4.36 18.02 -10.58
C CYS A 289 5.25 18.10 -11.82
N GLU A 290 4.67 18.21 -13.02
CA GLU A 290 5.42 18.31 -14.28
C GLU A 290 6.34 19.54 -14.31
N ARG A 291 5.87 20.70 -13.87
CA ARG A 291 6.71 21.91 -13.74
C ARG A 291 7.92 21.75 -12.83
N LYS A 292 7.90 20.77 -11.95
CA LYS A 292 8.97 20.48 -10.97
C LYS A 292 9.75 19.19 -11.28
N ASN A 293 9.57 18.61 -12.46
CA ASN A 293 10.15 17.34 -12.85
C ASN A 293 9.87 16.21 -11.84
N LEU A 294 8.60 16.13 -11.40
CA LEU A 294 8.06 15.03 -10.61
C LEU A 294 7.13 14.21 -11.50
N THR A 295 7.18 12.90 -11.35
CA THR A 295 6.14 12.03 -11.90
C THR A 295 4.93 11.99 -10.96
N PHE A 296 3.76 11.71 -11.52
CA PHE A 296 2.47 11.79 -10.84
C PHE A 296 1.61 10.56 -11.16
N ALA A 297 0.89 10.07 -10.17
CA ALA A 297 -0.10 9.01 -10.33
C ALA A 297 -1.27 9.19 -9.35
N LEU A 298 -2.39 8.55 -9.68
CA LEU A 298 -3.57 8.48 -8.83
C LEU A 298 -3.63 7.12 -8.11
N CYS A 299 -4.21 7.09 -6.93
CA CYS A 299 -4.45 5.87 -6.16
C CYS A 299 -5.93 5.53 -6.15
N MET A 300 -6.33 4.44 -6.84
CA MET A 300 -7.70 3.90 -6.82
C MET A 300 -8.78 4.92 -7.25
N GLU A 301 -8.46 5.78 -8.19
CA GLU A 301 -9.38 6.79 -8.72
C GLU A 301 -10.06 6.30 -9.99
N TYR A 302 -11.39 6.38 -10.01
CA TYR A 302 -12.23 5.86 -11.09
C TYR A 302 -13.34 6.84 -11.47
N GLU A 303 -13.84 6.68 -12.69
CA GLU A 303 -15.09 7.29 -13.14
C GLU A 303 -16.06 6.22 -13.66
N LEU A 304 -17.33 6.58 -13.74
CA LEU A 304 -18.36 5.78 -14.40
C LEU A 304 -18.61 6.34 -15.79
N GLU A 305 -18.25 5.60 -16.81
CA GLU A 305 -18.58 5.93 -18.20
C GLU A 305 -19.48 4.83 -18.79
N LYS A 306 -20.70 5.20 -19.17
CA LYS A 306 -21.72 4.28 -19.73
C LYS A 306 -21.94 3.00 -18.90
N GLY A 307 -21.79 3.10 -17.58
CA GLY A 307 -21.94 1.98 -16.64
C GLY A 307 -20.68 1.15 -16.42
N GLU A 308 -19.59 1.45 -17.11
CA GLU A 308 -18.28 0.84 -16.89
C GLU A 308 -17.45 1.66 -15.92
N ILE A 309 -16.61 1.01 -15.14
CA ILE A 309 -15.68 1.65 -14.22
C ILE A 309 -14.33 1.77 -14.89
N ILE A 310 -13.91 3.01 -15.12
CA ILE A 310 -12.67 3.35 -15.80
C ILE A 310 -11.70 3.99 -14.81
N GLY A 311 -10.45 3.51 -14.79
CA GLY A 311 -9.39 4.08 -13.98
C GLY A 311 -8.87 5.39 -14.56
N LEU A 312 -8.74 6.40 -13.72
CA LEU A 312 -8.31 7.74 -14.13
C LEU A 312 -6.79 7.84 -14.40
N ASN A 313 -6.00 6.85 -13.98
CA ASN A 313 -4.57 6.81 -14.32
C ASN A 313 -4.31 6.73 -15.83
N LYS A 314 -5.27 6.29 -16.64
CA LYS A 314 -5.17 6.37 -18.11
C LYS A 314 -5.01 7.82 -18.63
N GLU A 315 -5.58 8.77 -17.90
CA GLU A 315 -5.57 10.20 -18.26
C GLU A 315 -4.48 10.97 -17.51
N PHE A 316 -4.29 10.67 -16.22
CA PHE A 316 -3.50 11.51 -15.31
C PHE A 316 -2.10 10.99 -14.99
N MET A 317 -1.83 9.70 -15.07
CA MET A 317 -0.51 9.15 -14.72
C MET A 317 0.56 9.59 -15.71
N SER A 318 1.67 10.12 -15.20
CA SER A 318 2.85 10.51 -15.97
C SER A 318 4.05 9.56 -15.79
N SER A 319 3.93 8.54 -14.96
CA SER A 319 4.89 7.44 -14.78
C SER A 319 4.43 6.17 -15.51
N ARG A 320 5.30 5.15 -15.60
CA ARG A 320 4.95 3.86 -16.22
C ARG A 320 4.01 3.01 -15.36
N ASN A 321 4.04 3.23 -14.06
CA ASN A 321 3.18 2.55 -13.09
C ASN A 321 2.82 3.51 -11.95
N CYS A 322 1.82 3.14 -11.13
CA CYS A 322 1.28 4.02 -10.08
C CYS A 322 2.26 4.31 -8.92
N GLU A 323 3.34 3.57 -8.78
CA GLU A 323 4.33 3.77 -7.72
C GLU A 323 5.59 4.51 -8.22
N GLY A 324 5.69 4.75 -9.54
CA GLY A 324 6.78 5.52 -10.16
C GLY A 324 8.13 4.81 -10.19
N ILE A 325 8.19 3.55 -9.80
CA ILE A 325 9.39 2.70 -9.82
C ILE A 325 9.12 1.37 -10.52
N ASP A 326 10.00 0.98 -11.44
CA ASP A 326 9.94 -0.29 -12.12
C ASP A 326 10.55 -1.40 -11.26
N ILE A 327 9.73 -2.37 -10.84
CA ILE A 327 10.19 -3.50 -10.04
C ILE A 327 9.88 -4.80 -10.77
N PRO A 328 10.90 -5.47 -11.32
CA PRO A 328 10.73 -6.73 -12.03
C PRO A 328 10.30 -7.86 -11.07
N LEU A 329 9.78 -8.92 -11.65
CA LEU A 329 9.58 -10.17 -10.93
C LEU A 329 10.95 -10.77 -10.58
N TYR A 330 11.05 -11.39 -9.41
CA TYR A 330 12.25 -12.05 -8.91
C TYR A 330 12.12 -13.57 -9.01
N LYS A 331 13.20 -14.25 -9.39
CA LYS A 331 13.30 -15.71 -9.43
C LYS A 331 14.35 -16.20 -8.44
N ARG A 332 14.10 -17.37 -7.87
CA ARG A 332 15.02 -18.02 -6.93
C ARG A 332 16.25 -18.57 -7.67
N GLU A 333 17.41 -18.26 -7.10
CA GLU A 333 18.69 -18.88 -7.41
C GLU A 333 19.38 -19.27 -6.09
N GLY A 334 19.36 -20.55 -5.76
CA GLY A 334 19.81 -21.02 -4.45
C GLY A 334 18.94 -20.49 -3.30
N ARG A 335 19.56 -19.73 -2.40
CA ARG A 335 18.88 -19.14 -1.23
C ARG A 335 18.37 -17.72 -1.47
N LYS A 336 18.75 -17.09 -2.56
CA LYS A 336 18.40 -15.70 -2.89
C LYS A 336 17.53 -15.63 -4.14
N PHE A 337 16.97 -14.46 -4.36
CA PHE A 337 16.18 -14.15 -5.53
C PHE A 337 16.85 -13.04 -6.34
N TYR A 338 16.67 -13.08 -7.67
CA TYR A 338 17.24 -12.12 -8.59
C TYR A 338 16.21 -11.68 -9.63
N PRO A 339 16.32 -10.48 -10.19
CA PRO A 339 15.43 -10.02 -11.24
C PRO A 339 15.38 -11.02 -12.38
N ALA A 340 14.16 -11.44 -12.76
CA ALA A 340 13.98 -12.42 -13.84
C ALA A 340 14.35 -11.83 -15.21
N VAL A 341 13.95 -10.60 -15.43
CA VAL A 341 14.22 -9.78 -16.62
C VAL A 341 14.13 -8.31 -16.23
N ASP A 342 14.63 -7.45 -17.06
CA ASP A 342 14.36 -6.01 -16.98
C ASP A 342 12.95 -5.73 -17.50
N CYS A 343 12.01 -5.47 -16.59
CA CYS A 343 10.63 -5.09 -16.88
C CYS A 343 10.11 -4.15 -15.79
N ALA A 344 9.02 -3.43 -16.08
CA ALA A 344 8.37 -2.52 -15.15
C ALA A 344 7.60 -3.22 -14.01
N GLY A 345 7.44 -4.54 -14.09
CA GLY A 345 6.60 -5.28 -13.13
C GLY A 345 5.09 -5.13 -13.36
N ASP A 346 4.66 -4.60 -14.48
CA ASP A 346 3.29 -4.31 -14.89
C ASP A 346 2.46 -5.57 -15.17
N CYS A 347 2.42 -6.47 -14.21
CA CYS A 347 1.83 -7.80 -14.38
C CYS A 347 0.33 -7.74 -14.72
N LEU A 348 -0.41 -6.74 -14.20
CA LEU A 348 -1.85 -6.62 -14.43
C LEU A 348 -2.20 -6.39 -15.91
N TYR A 349 -1.38 -5.64 -16.63
CA TYR A 349 -1.57 -5.32 -18.05
C TYR A 349 -0.61 -6.08 -18.97
N CYS A 350 0.26 -6.91 -18.42
CA CYS A 350 1.22 -7.70 -19.18
C CYS A 350 0.52 -8.73 -20.07
N THR A 351 0.81 -8.70 -21.36
CA THR A 351 0.33 -9.67 -22.35
C THR A 351 1.44 -10.56 -22.89
N ASP A 352 2.72 -10.12 -22.75
CA ASP A 352 3.91 -10.84 -23.20
C ASP A 352 4.91 -11.01 -22.04
N PRO A 353 4.84 -12.15 -21.32
CA PRO A 353 5.64 -12.36 -20.11
C PRO A 353 7.08 -12.77 -20.42
N ARG A 354 7.93 -11.82 -20.79
CA ARG A 354 9.38 -12.06 -21.02
C ARG A 354 10.07 -12.68 -19.79
N CYS A 355 9.50 -12.51 -18.60
CA CYS A 355 9.94 -13.22 -17.39
C CYS A 355 9.73 -14.73 -17.46
N GLY A 356 9.04 -15.24 -18.45
CA GLY A 356 8.70 -16.65 -18.61
C GLY A 356 7.67 -17.16 -17.59
N THR A 357 6.93 -16.28 -16.93
CA THR A 357 5.87 -16.62 -15.97
C THR A 357 4.51 -16.26 -16.58
N GLU A 358 4.00 -17.14 -17.43
CA GLU A 358 2.79 -16.89 -18.22
C GLU A 358 1.55 -16.59 -17.38
N ASP A 359 1.38 -17.27 -16.26
CA ASP A 359 0.25 -17.06 -15.34
C ASP A 359 0.24 -15.66 -14.71
N LEU A 360 1.37 -14.96 -14.66
CA LEU A 360 1.46 -13.56 -14.20
C LEU A 360 1.12 -12.53 -15.28
N ALA A 361 1.04 -12.92 -16.53
CA ALA A 361 0.58 -12.06 -17.62
C ALA A 361 -0.93 -11.83 -17.51
N MET A 362 -1.36 -11.08 -16.51
CA MET A 362 -2.77 -10.89 -16.13
C MET A 362 -3.56 -10.05 -17.13
N GLY A 363 -2.89 -9.41 -18.11
CA GLY A 363 -3.51 -8.72 -19.23
C GLY A 363 -4.05 -9.66 -20.29
N ARG A 364 -3.66 -10.94 -20.28
CA ARG A 364 -4.18 -11.96 -21.20
C ARG A 364 -5.62 -12.32 -20.85
N GLU A 365 -6.42 -12.65 -21.87
CA GLU A 365 -7.76 -13.17 -21.67
C GLU A 365 -7.75 -14.49 -20.88
N GLY A 366 -8.66 -14.63 -19.91
CA GLY A 366 -8.74 -15.81 -19.05
C GLY A 366 -7.68 -15.91 -17.94
N SER A 367 -6.76 -14.99 -17.86
CA SER A 367 -5.73 -14.99 -16.81
C SER A 367 -6.30 -14.70 -15.43
N ARG A 368 -5.79 -15.39 -14.43
CA ARG A 368 -6.12 -15.17 -13.02
C ARG A 368 -5.46 -13.89 -12.49
N LYS A 369 -6.26 -13.08 -11.77
CA LYS A 369 -5.80 -11.80 -11.20
C LYS A 369 -5.67 -11.85 -9.67
N ASP A 370 -5.57 -13.05 -9.08
CA ASP A 370 -5.37 -13.27 -7.64
C ASP A 370 -4.35 -14.38 -7.40
N TRP A 371 -3.18 -14.02 -6.92
CA TRP A 371 -2.13 -14.99 -6.63
C TRP A 371 -2.15 -15.42 -5.17
N ARG A 372 -1.87 -16.70 -4.94
CA ARG A 372 -1.75 -17.35 -3.63
C ARG A 372 -0.40 -18.02 -3.50
N LEU A 373 -0.02 -18.40 -2.29
CA LEU A 373 1.26 -19.08 -2.00
C LEU A 373 1.58 -20.22 -2.98
N LYS A 374 0.57 -21.02 -3.36
CA LYS A 374 0.74 -22.11 -4.32
C LYS A 374 1.15 -21.65 -5.72
N ASP A 375 0.78 -20.45 -6.09
CA ASP A 375 1.04 -19.89 -7.43
C ASP A 375 2.49 -19.41 -7.54
N TYR A 376 3.04 -18.87 -6.47
CA TYR A 376 4.46 -18.52 -6.35
C TYR A 376 5.39 -19.75 -6.35
N ARG A 377 4.86 -20.97 -6.12
CA ARG A 377 5.59 -22.26 -6.15
C ARG A 377 5.53 -22.97 -7.51
N ARG A 378 4.79 -22.50 -8.49
CA ARG A 378 4.53 -23.24 -9.73
C ARG A 378 5.74 -23.38 -10.64
N TRP A 379 6.67 -22.44 -10.57
CA TRP A 379 7.83 -22.44 -11.45
C TRP A 379 8.68 -23.70 -11.33
N SER A 380 8.88 -24.25 -10.14
CA SER A 380 9.66 -25.46 -9.91
C SER A 380 9.08 -26.72 -10.58
N LYS A 381 7.75 -26.80 -10.71
CA LYS A 381 7.07 -27.95 -11.36
C LYS A 381 7.24 -27.93 -12.88
N GLU A 382 7.20 -26.75 -13.51
CA GLU A 382 7.38 -26.62 -14.96
C GLU A 382 8.84 -26.73 -15.38
N ALA A 383 9.78 -26.15 -14.62
CA ALA A 383 11.21 -26.31 -14.84
C ALA A 383 11.63 -27.77 -14.70
N LYS A 384 11.13 -28.50 -13.71
CA LYS A 384 11.35 -29.93 -13.55
C LYS A 384 10.73 -30.75 -14.70
N ARG A 385 9.56 -30.37 -15.23
CA ARG A 385 8.97 -31.02 -16.40
C ARG A 385 9.74 -30.76 -17.69
N LYS A 386 10.30 -29.56 -17.87
CA LYS A 386 11.15 -29.21 -19.04
C LYS A 386 12.51 -29.91 -18.96
N SER A 387 13.15 -29.95 -17.78
CA SER A 387 14.42 -30.64 -17.62
C SER A 387 14.28 -32.16 -17.73
N SER A 388 13.19 -32.74 -17.22
CA SER A 388 12.93 -34.18 -17.42
C SER A 388 12.58 -34.54 -18.87
N LYS A 389 11.95 -33.63 -19.64
CA LYS A 389 11.72 -33.84 -21.08
C LYS A 389 13.00 -33.70 -21.91
N MET A 390 13.96 -32.83 -21.51
CA MET A 390 15.26 -32.74 -22.15
C MET A 390 16.17 -33.94 -21.86
N LEU A 391 16.05 -34.61 -20.74
CA LEU A 391 16.81 -35.80 -20.38
C LEU A 391 16.31 -37.08 -21.09
N PHE A 392 15.17 -37.05 -21.74
CA PHE A 392 14.61 -38.20 -22.51
C PHE A 392 14.50 -37.96 -24.00
N SER A 393 15.15 -36.92 -24.52
CA SER A 393 15.31 -36.70 -25.96
C SER A 393 16.78 -36.84 -26.34
N ASP A 394 17.33 -38.04 -26.21
CA ASP A 394 18.54 -38.40 -26.94
C ASP A 394 18.14 -38.85 -28.37
N PRO A 395 18.79 -38.37 -29.38
CA PRO A 395 18.57 -38.80 -30.74
C PRO A 395 19.26 -40.14 -30.98
N MET A 396 18.53 -41.10 -31.54
CA MET A 396 19.15 -42.20 -32.27
C MET A 396 19.75 -41.68 -33.57
#